data_373694ee7ab17429333b7304afdd61d6
#
_entry.id   373694ee7ab17429333b7304afdd61d6
#
_cell.length_a   1.000
_cell.length_b   1.000
_cell.length_c   1.000
_cell.angle_alpha   90.00
_cell.angle_beta   90.00
_cell.angle_gamma   90.00
#
_symmetry.space_group_name_H-M   'P 1'
#
loop_
_entity.id
_entity.type
_entity.pdbx_description
1 polymer ?
#
loop_
_entity_poly.entity_id
_entity_poly.type
_entity_poly.pdbx_seq_one_letter_code
_entity_poly.pdbx_strand_id
1 'polypeptide(L)'
;MIDIRFFSGKDEWDAYVAQNNQGIFSHLYGWGETLASVYDLQIFRLVARDLEKHDEITGILPLVFFPAPGFDPRLVSLPYSDAAGILADNAGIQEKLLVAALDIAKDLRADHLELRQPGGVAIPKVNSSITHTPNRFKVGLSRSLPNTEEELWCDVGAKVRNQVRKAKKNGGEIIVGGPELLSKFYGVFSENMRDLGSPVHHRMLFEQMARNLKDQMQVLVVTMDDIPVAAAIVFLHNTTLFNPWASSLRRYRPKSPNMLLYWGMLSQGIAKKCRRFDFGRSSPQASTCRFKCQWGAQSQALTWHVFSRTTSPWKPEYETLVNADWKCLTVETSQALGPPIRRWISL
;
A
#
# COMPACT_ATOMS: atom_id res chain seq x y z
N MET A 1 -3.12 -1.48 33.87
CA MET A 1 -4.51 -1.61 33.32
C MET A 1 -4.54 -1.03 31.92
N ILE A 2 -5.01 -1.80 30.90
CA ILE A 2 -5.05 -1.34 29.49
C ILE A 2 -6.42 -0.75 29.19
N ASP A 3 -6.42 0.52 28.77
CA ASP A 3 -7.58 1.27 28.29
C ASP A 3 -7.57 1.39 26.76
N ILE A 4 -8.72 1.19 26.11
CA ILE A 4 -8.90 1.34 24.65
C ILE A 4 -9.76 2.57 24.39
N ARG A 5 -9.23 3.52 23.62
CA ARG A 5 -9.95 4.76 23.30
C ARG A 5 -9.69 5.28 21.91
N PHE A 6 -10.55 6.17 21.41
CA PHE A 6 -10.28 6.95 20.21
C PHE A 6 -9.18 7.96 20.47
N PHE A 7 -8.41 8.24 19.40
CA PHE A 7 -7.22 9.07 19.52
C PHE A 7 -7.02 9.99 18.32
N SER A 8 -6.53 11.21 18.58
CA SER A 8 -6.29 12.23 17.55
C SER A 8 -4.88 12.87 17.62
N GLY A 9 -4.01 12.36 18.47
CA GLY A 9 -2.64 12.89 18.63
C GLY A 9 -1.68 12.31 17.61
N LYS A 10 -1.33 13.08 16.56
CA LYS A 10 -0.46 12.64 15.47
C LYS A 10 0.92 12.23 15.95
N ASP A 11 1.56 13.05 16.75
CA ASP A 11 2.99 12.87 17.10
C ASP A 11 3.24 11.62 17.97
N GLU A 12 2.37 11.38 18.96
CA GLU A 12 2.46 10.15 19.77
C GLU A 12 2.14 8.90 18.96
N TRP A 13 1.14 9.00 18.06
CA TRP A 13 0.79 7.90 17.15
C TRP A 13 1.96 7.53 16.25
N ASP A 14 2.54 8.53 15.56
CA ASP A 14 3.65 8.31 14.62
C ASP A 14 4.92 7.86 15.36
N ALA A 15 5.16 8.33 16.61
CA ALA A 15 6.26 7.85 17.46
C ALA A 15 6.10 6.36 17.81
N TYR A 16 4.90 5.91 18.17
CA TYR A 16 4.64 4.49 18.43
C TYR A 16 4.85 3.64 17.16
N VAL A 17 4.36 4.11 15.99
CA VAL A 17 4.57 3.42 14.71
C VAL A 17 6.06 3.29 14.38
N ALA A 18 6.85 4.34 14.63
CA ALA A 18 8.28 4.35 14.34
C ALA A 18 9.09 3.40 15.27
N GLN A 19 8.65 3.23 16.51
CA GLN A 19 9.31 2.36 17.49
C GLN A 19 8.92 0.88 17.31
N ASN A 20 7.75 0.60 16.73
CA ASN A 20 7.28 -0.77 16.54
C ASN A 20 7.91 -1.39 15.31
N ASN A 21 8.57 -2.54 15.48
CA ASN A 21 9.26 -3.26 14.38
C ASN A 21 8.32 -3.75 13.25
N GLN A 22 7.02 -3.85 13.51
CA GLN A 22 5.98 -4.22 12.53
C GLN A 22 5.30 -2.98 11.93
N GLY A 23 5.67 -1.77 12.41
CA GLY A 23 5.19 -0.51 11.88
C GLY A 23 5.61 -0.33 10.42
N ILE A 24 4.68 0.13 9.59
CA ILE A 24 4.92 0.46 8.17
C ILE A 24 4.34 1.83 7.85
N PHE A 25 4.76 2.41 6.72
CA PHE A 25 4.37 3.77 6.34
C PHE A 25 2.84 4.01 6.30
N SER A 26 2.04 2.99 5.99
CA SER A 26 0.57 3.09 5.97
C SER A 26 -0.07 3.14 7.36
N HIS A 27 0.64 2.77 8.43
CA HIS A 27 0.18 3.01 9.80
C HIS A 27 0.34 4.48 10.25
N LEU A 28 1.19 5.27 9.57
CA LEU A 28 1.37 6.67 9.93
C LEU A 28 0.05 7.44 9.88
N TYR A 29 -0.12 8.35 10.82
CA TYR A 29 -1.32 9.15 10.99
C TYR A 29 -1.76 9.86 9.69
N GLY A 30 -0.77 10.37 8.95
CA GLY A 30 -0.97 11.08 7.70
C GLY A 30 -1.59 10.25 6.57
N TRP A 31 -1.50 8.92 6.62
CA TRP A 31 -2.20 8.07 5.64
C TRP A 31 -3.71 8.15 5.83
N GLY A 32 -4.22 7.98 7.06
CA GLY A 32 -5.63 8.11 7.37
C GLY A 32 -6.18 9.52 7.05
N GLU A 33 -5.42 10.56 7.41
CA GLU A 33 -5.78 11.95 7.07
C GLU A 33 -5.94 12.16 5.56
N THR A 34 -5.05 11.54 4.78
CA THR A 34 -5.15 11.60 3.32
C THR A 34 -6.45 10.96 2.81
N LEU A 35 -6.84 9.81 3.35
CA LEU A 35 -8.07 9.12 2.95
C LEU A 35 -9.32 9.90 3.36
N ALA A 36 -9.34 10.47 4.56
CA ALA A 36 -10.43 11.32 5.02
C ALA A 36 -10.60 12.54 4.11
N SER A 37 -9.52 13.27 3.83
CA SER A 37 -9.58 14.52 3.07
C SER A 37 -9.91 14.34 1.58
N VAL A 38 -9.46 13.22 0.96
CA VAL A 38 -9.63 13.03 -0.49
C VAL A 38 -10.91 12.29 -0.84
N TYR A 39 -11.29 11.32 -0.01
CA TYR A 39 -12.40 10.42 -0.30
C TYR A 39 -13.58 10.57 0.66
N ASP A 40 -13.48 11.51 1.60
CA ASP A 40 -14.53 11.75 2.61
C ASP A 40 -14.89 10.43 3.35
N LEU A 41 -13.86 9.68 3.75
CA LEU A 41 -14.00 8.43 4.46
C LEU A 41 -13.90 8.67 5.96
N GLN A 42 -14.80 8.03 6.72
CA GLN A 42 -14.78 8.11 8.18
C GLN A 42 -13.65 7.24 8.73
N ILE A 43 -12.73 7.88 9.46
CA ILE A 43 -11.55 7.23 10.05
C ILE A 43 -11.75 7.05 11.56
N PHE A 44 -11.45 5.86 12.04
CA PHE A 44 -11.39 5.54 13.46
C PHE A 44 -9.96 5.19 13.82
N ARG A 45 -9.40 5.85 14.82
CA ARG A 45 -8.06 5.57 15.35
C ARG A 45 -8.21 5.08 16.77
N LEU A 46 -7.97 3.80 16.98
CA LEU A 46 -7.95 3.20 18.32
C LEU A 46 -6.51 3.18 18.84
N VAL A 47 -6.35 3.55 20.09
CA VAL A 47 -5.13 3.32 20.86
C VAL A 47 -5.42 2.46 22.08
N ALA A 48 -4.50 1.59 22.41
CA ALA A 48 -4.39 0.92 23.69
C ALA A 48 -3.37 1.68 24.55
N ARG A 49 -3.76 2.11 25.74
CA ARG A 49 -2.90 2.83 26.66
C ARG A 49 -2.74 2.05 27.97
N ASP A 50 -1.52 2.03 28.48
CA ASP A 50 -1.27 1.42 29.78
C ASP A 50 -1.27 2.50 30.88
N LEU A 51 -2.36 2.52 31.65
CA LEU A 51 -2.56 3.47 32.74
C LEU A 51 -1.55 3.29 33.89
N GLU A 52 -0.90 2.13 33.99
CA GLU A 52 0.14 1.85 35.00
C GLU A 52 1.53 2.29 34.50
N LYS A 53 1.68 2.55 33.21
CA LYS A 53 2.91 3.05 32.56
C LYS A 53 2.74 4.48 32.04
N HIS A 54 2.34 5.38 32.91
CA HIS A 54 2.21 6.82 32.55
C HIS A 54 1.34 7.10 31.32
N ASP A 55 0.29 6.30 31.09
CA ASP A 55 -0.62 6.45 29.96
C ASP A 55 0.06 6.30 28.58
N GLU A 56 1.11 5.46 28.50
CA GLU A 56 1.84 5.21 27.25
C GLU A 56 0.99 4.42 26.24
N ILE A 57 1.19 4.71 24.95
CA ILE A 57 0.58 3.91 23.86
C ILE A 57 1.32 2.57 23.78
N THR A 58 0.55 1.48 23.89
CA THR A 58 1.04 0.09 23.82
C THR A 58 0.40 -0.69 22.65
N GLY A 59 -0.45 -0.04 21.90
CA GLY A 59 -1.04 -0.59 20.67
C GLY A 59 -1.89 0.41 19.93
N ILE A 60 -2.00 0.23 18.61
CA ILE A 60 -2.81 1.06 17.73
C ILE A 60 -3.57 0.21 16.71
N LEU A 61 -4.71 0.73 16.26
CA LEU A 61 -5.45 0.18 15.13
C LEU A 61 -6.16 1.30 14.35
N PRO A 62 -5.70 1.63 13.14
CA PRO A 62 -6.41 2.52 12.25
C PRO A 62 -7.51 1.75 11.49
N LEU A 63 -8.71 2.32 11.43
CA LEU A 63 -9.86 1.73 10.76
C LEU A 63 -10.58 2.78 9.90
N VAL A 64 -11.17 2.33 8.81
CA VAL A 64 -12.00 3.14 7.90
C VAL A 64 -13.34 2.47 7.72
N PHE A 65 -14.42 3.21 7.91
CA PHE A 65 -15.73 2.74 7.47
C PHE A 65 -15.85 2.89 5.95
N PHE A 66 -16.19 1.78 5.28
CA PHE A 66 -16.17 1.66 3.83
C PHE A 66 -17.53 1.16 3.31
N PRO A 67 -18.52 2.08 3.18
CA PRO A 67 -19.87 1.77 2.70
C PRO A 67 -19.94 1.85 1.17
N ALA A 68 -19.23 0.96 0.45
CA ALA A 68 -19.20 0.98 -1.01
C ALA A 68 -20.59 0.68 -1.60
N PRO A 69 -21.14 1.56 -2.47
CA PRO A 69 -22.46 1.36 -3.07
C PRO A 69 -22.58 0.02 -3.82
N GLY A 70 -23.62 -0.76 -3.48
CA GLY A 70 -23.84 -2.08 -4.07
C GLY A 70 -23.03 -3.22 -3.48
N PHE A 71 -22.27 -2.96 -2.41
CA PHE A 71 -21.51 -3.95 -1.65
C PHE A 71 -21.86 -3.89 -0.17
N ASP A 72 -21.60 -4.98 0.55
CA ASP A 72 -21.80 -5.04 1.99
C ASP A 72 -20.91 -4.01 2.70
N PRO A 73 -21.44 -3.15 3.58
CA PRO A 73 -20.66 -2.17 4.31
C PRO A 73 -19.63 -2.87 5.20
N ARG A 74 -18.41 -2.33 5.23
CA ARG A 74 -17.32 -2.92 6.00
C ARG A 74 -16.51 -1.89 6.76
N LEU A 75 -15.87 -2.35 7.81
CA LEU A 75 -14.84 -1.62 8.53
C LEU A 75 -13.49 -2.22 8.13
N VAL A 76 -12.58 -1.43 7.59
CA VAL A 76 -11.32 -1.90 6.98
C VAL A 76 -10.12 -1.25 7.67
N SER A 77 -9.12 -2.03 8.02
CA SER A 77 -7.85 -1.46 8.47
C SER A 77 -7.08 -0.91 7.27
N LEU A 78 -7.37 0.31 6.93
CA LEU A 78 -6.88 1.17 5.86
C LEU A 78 -6.96 0.58 4.44
N PRO A 79 -7.96 0.97 3.67
CA PRO A 79 -8.05 0.67 2.24
C PRO A 79 -6.86 1.27 1.48
N TYR A 80 -6.61 0.76 0.28
CA TYR A 80 -5.53 1.15 -0.65
C TYR A 80 -4.10 0.86 -0.15
N SER A 81 -3.97 0.14 0.98
CA SER A 81 -2.71 -0.38 1.48
C SER A 81 -2.70 -1.92 1.48
N ASP A 82 -1.51 -2.49 1.43
CA ASP A 82 -1.32 -3.95 1.46
C ASP A 82 -1.45 -4.50 2.88
N ALA A 83 -1.04 -3.70 3.85
CA ALA A 83 -1.10 -4.00 5.27
C ALA A 83 -1.21 -2.70 6.07
N ALA A 84 -2.04 -2.69 7.10
CA ALA A 84 -2.16 -1.66 8.13
C ALA A 84 -3.07 -2.17 9.27
N GLY A 85 -2.84 -3.37 9.73
CA GLY A 85 -3.62 -4.02 10.78
C GLY A 85 -3.26 -3.54 12.19
N ILE A 86 -3.51 -4.38 13.17
CA ILE A 86 -3.19 -4.07 14.57
C ILE A 86 -1.66 -4.06 14.75
N LEU A 87 -1.15 -3.00 15.34
CA LEU A 87 0.16 -2.98 15.99
C LEU A 87 -0.05 -3.02 17.49
N ALA A 88 0.60 -3.94 18.19
CA ALA A 88 0.46 -4.09 19.64
C ALA A 88 1.70 -4.74 20.24
N ASP A 89 2.03 -4.36 21.46
CA ASP A 89 3.22 -4.86 22.17
C ASP A 89 3.09 -6.33 22.55
N ASN A 90 1.84 -6.83 22.71
CA ASN A 90 1.57 -8.21 23.01
C ASN A 90 0.18 -8.67 22.55
N ALA A 91 -0.07 -9.99 22.62
CA ALA A 91 -1.31 -10.60 22.16
C ALA A 91 -2.56 -10.16 22.97
N GLY A 92 -2.43 -9.88 24.26
CA GLY A 92 -3.54 -9.41 25.08
C GLY A 92 -4.02 -8.01 24.70
N ILE A 93 -3.11 -7.11 24.32
CA ILE A 93 -3.43 -5.79 23.78
C ILE A 93 -4.06 -5.92 22.39
N GLN A 94 -3.51 -6.81 21.57
CA GLN A 94 -4.05 -7.09 20.23
C GLN A 94 -5.51 -7.59 20.32
N GLU A 95 -5.83 -8.47 21.27
CA GLU A 95 -7.19 -8.96 21.51
C GLU A 95 -8.13 -7.82 21.92
N LYS A 96 -7.73 -6.96 22.84
CA LYS A 96 -8.54 -5.80 23.25
C LYS A 96 -8.86 -4.85 22.11
N LEU A 97 -7.85 -4.54 21.25
CA LEU A 97 -8.06 -3.71 20.06
C LEU A 97 -8.99 -4.39 19.05
N LEU A 98 -8.88 -5.71 18.87
CA LEU A 98 -9.79 -6.46 18.00
C LEU A 98 -11.23 -6.44 18.53
N VAL A 99 -11.44 -6.64 19.83
CA VAL A 99 -12.78 -6.58 20.44
C VAL A 99 -13.39 -5.19 20.23
N ALA A 100 -12.64 -4.11 20.51
CA ALA A 100 -13.11 -2.75 20.28
C ALA A 100 -13.46 -2.48 18.81
N ALA A 101 -12.68 -3.01 17.87
CA ALA A 101 -12.96 -2.88 16.43
C ALA A 101 -14.25 -3.64 16.03
N LEU A 102 -14.53 -4.79 16.64
CA LEU A 102 -15.76 -5.54 16.41
C LEU A 102 -16.99 -4.83 16.98
N ASP A 103 -16.85 -4.16 18.11
CA ASP A 103 -17.92 -3.33 18.70
C ASP A 103 -18.23 -2.13 17.78
N ILE A 104 -17.21 -1.42 17.28
CA ILE A 104 -17.39 -0.35 16.29
C ILE A 104 -18.08 -0.87 15.02
N ALA A 105 -17.66 -2.03 14.51
CA ALA A 105 -18.29 -2.63 13.33
C ALA A 105 -19.77 -2.94 13.58
N LYS A 106 -20.11 -3.36 14.80
CA LYS A 106 -21.49 -3.59 15.23
C LYS A 106 -22.31 -2.30 15.25
N ASP A 107 -21.78 -1.24 15.85
CA ASP A 107 -22.47 0.04 15.98
C ASP A 107 -22.70 0.72 14.63
N LEU A 108 -21.75 0.58 13.71
CA LEU A 108 -21.83 1.05 12.32
C LEU A 108 -22.70 0.15 11.43
N ARG A 109 -23.18 -0.98 11.93
CA ARG A 109 -23.89 -2.02 11.15
C ARG A 109 -23.05 -2.50 9.95
N ALA A 110 -21.73 -2.55 10.11
CA ALA A 110 -20.85 -3.13 9.11
C ALA A 110 -21.01 -4.66 9.11
N ASP A 111 -21.15 -5.25 7.93
CA ASP A 111 -21.28 -6.71 7.77
C ASP A 111 -19.96 -7.42 7.99
N HIS A 112 -18.85 -6.74 7.69
CA HIS A 112 -17.51 -7.27 7.79
C HIS A 112 -16.54 -6.30 8.49
N LEU A 113 -15.66 -6.85 9.34
CA LEU A 113 -14.41 -6.20 9.75
C LEU A 113 -13.26 -6.86 8.96
N GLU A 114 -12.49 -6.09 8.22
CA GLU A 114 -11.33 -6.55 7.45
C GLU A 114 -10.04 -6.01 8.05
N LEU A 115 -9.21 -6.89 8.61
CA LEU A 115 -7.89 -6.54 9.15
C LEU A 115 -6.79 -7.01 8.20
N ARG A 116 -6.03 -6.08 7.65
CA ARG A 116 -4.89 -6.31 6.75
C ARG A 116 -3.62 -6.43 7.56
N GLN A 117 -3.40 -7.60 8.16
CA GLN A 117 -2.22 -7.83 8.99
C GLN A 117 -0.95 -7.98 8.14
N PRO A 118 0.20 -7.44 8.59
CA PRO A 118 1.49 -7.85 8.07
C PRO A 118 1.65 -9.36 8.18
N GLY A 119 2.33 -9.98 7.20
CA GLY A 119 2.41 -11.42 7.11
C GLY A 119 2.96 -12.09 8.38
N GLY A 120 2.35 -13.19 8.78
CA GLY A 120 2.79 -14.02 9.91
C GLY A 120 2.28 -13.61 11.29
N VAL A 121 1.57 -12.49 11.42
CA VAL A 121 0.98 -12.08 12.70
C VAL A 121 -0.31 -12.89 12.94
N ALA A 122 -0.31 -13.66 14.02
CA ALA A 122 -1.51 -14.39 14.44
C ALA A 122 -2.54 -13.41 15.02
N ILE A 123 -3.80 -13.62 14.68
CA ILE A 123 -4.93 -12.89 15.28
C ILE A 123 -5.53 -13.75 16.38
N PRO A 124 -5.83 -13.18 17.57
CA PRO A 124 -6.52 -13.87 18.65
C PRO A 124 -7.88 -14.44 18.19
N LYS A 125 -8.29 -15.54 18.79
CA LYS A 125 -9.61 -16.12 18.55
C LYS A 125 -10.68 -15.22 19.18
N VAL A 126 -11.74 -14.94 18.43
CA VAL A 126 -12.93 -14.22 18.92
C VAL A 126 -14.08 -15.18 19.20
N ASN A 127 -15.11 -14.68 19.89
CA ASN A 127 -16.28 -15.43 20.31
C ASN A 127 -16.98 -16.11 19.12
N SER A 128 -17.63 -17.24 19.37
CA SER A 128 -18.21 -18.19 18.41
C SER A 128 -19.36 -17.64 17.54
N SER A 129 -19.90 -16.46 17.82
CA SER A 129 -20.97 -15.83 17.02
C SER A 129 -20.46 -15.07 15.77
N ILE A 130 -19.14 -14.94 15.59
CA ILE A 130 -18.50 -14.23 14.49
C ILE A 130 -17.70 -15.21 13.67
N THR A 131 -17.98 -15.28 12.38
CA THR A 131 -17.19 -16.10 11.45
C THR A 131 -15.87 -15.40 11.11
N HIS A 132 -14.76 -16.05 11.38
CA HIS A 132 -13.42 -15.56 11.03
C HIS A 132 -12.85 -16.33 9.84
N THR A 133 -12.54 -15.62 8.77
CA THR A 133 -11.96 -16.19 7.54
C THR A 133 -10.63 -15.50 7.21
N PRO A 134 -9.49 -16.22 7.29
CA PRO A 134 -8.21 -15.69 6.84
C PRO A 134 -8.09 -15.82 5.32
N ASN A 135 -8.08 -14.70 4.61
CA ASN A 135 -7.91 -14.64 3.15
C ASN A 135 -6.43 -14.47 2.78
N ARG A 136 -5.92 -15.35 1.89
CA ARG A 136 -4.52 -15.38 1.43
C ARG A 136 -4.40 -15.34 -0.10
N PHE A 137 -5.21 -14.54 -0.77
CA PHE A 137 -5.26 -14.47 -2.24
C PHE A 137 -4.13 -13.62 -2.86
N LYS A 138 -3.36 -12.90 -2.04
CA LYS A 138 -2.21 -12.10 -2.46
C LYS A 138 -0.96 -12.50 -1.68
N VAL A 139 0.19 -12.18 -2.26
CA VAL A 139 1.50 -12.28 -1.62
C VAL A 139 2.16 -10.90 -1.62
N GLY A 140 2.81 -10.56 -0.52
CA GLY A 140 3.77 -9.47 -0.45
C GLY A 140 5.11 -9.94 -1.00
N LEU A 141 5.86 -9.07 -1.67
CA LEU A 141 7.17 -9.39 -2.22
C LEU A 141 8.19 -8.38 -1.70
N SER A 142 9.26 -8.87 -1.14
CA SER A 142 10.34 -8.02 -0.64
C SER A 142 11.70 -8.69 -0.79
N ARG A 143 12.77 -7.89 -0.74
CA ARG A 143 14.14 -8.39 -0.70
C ARG A 143 14.98 -7.61 0.30
N SER A 144 16.01 -8.23 0.84
CA SER A 144 17.10 -7.53 1.53
C SER A 144 17.91 -6.73 0.51
N LEU A 145 18.32 -5.52 0.89
CA LEU A 145 19.21 -4.70 0.10
C LEU A 145 20.65 -4.90 0.55
N PRO A 146 21.61 -5.01 -0.39
CA PRO A 146 23.02 -4.96 -0.09
C PRO A 146 23.45 -3.54 0.31
N ASN A 147 24.70 -3.38 0.71
CA ASN A 147 25.21 -2.09 1.16
C ASN A 147 25.58 -1.14 0.00
N THR A 148 25.88 -1.68 -1.18
CA THR A 148 26.31 -0.89 -2.34
C THR A 148 25.56 -1.27 -3.62
N GLU A 149 25.56 -0.36 -4.59
CA GLU A 149 24.97 -0.61 -5.92
C GLU A 149 25.77 -1.66 -6.72
N GLU A 150 27.08 -1.75 -6.49
CA GLU A 150 27.94 -2.75 -7.13
C GLU A 150 27.57 -4.15 -6.67
N GLU A 151 27.36 -4.33 -5.37
CA GLU A 151 26.86 -5.59 -4.81
C GLU A 151 25.48 -5.95 -5.39
N LEU A 152 24.56 -4.96 -5.45
CA LEU A 152 23.24 -5.17 -6.07
C LEU A 152 23.38 -5.57 -7.55
N TRP A 153 24.27 -4.91 -8.30
CA TRP A 153 24.50 -5.21 -9.71
C TRP A 153 25.04 -6.61 -9.94
N CYS A 154 25.91 -7.08 -9.06
CA CYS A 154 26.44 -8.46 -9.11
C CYS A 154 25.37 -9.49 -8.76
N ASP A 155 24.50 -9.17 -7.79
CA ASP A 155 23.46 -10.08 -7.27
C ASP A 155 22.28 -10.26 -8.26
N VAL A 156 21.89 -9.24 -9.01
CA VAL A 156 20.83 -9.38 -10.01
C VAL A 156 21.29 -10.17 -11.23
N GLY A 157 20.39 -11.01 -11.77
CA GLY A 157 20.70 -11.89 -12.90
C GLY A 157 21.10 -11.14 -14.20
N ALA A 158 21.88 -11.79 -15.05
CA ALA A 158 22.35 -11.24 -16.32
C ALA A 158 21.23 -10.67 -17.21
N LYS A 159 20.05 -11.33 -17.22
CA LYS A 159 18.88 -10.87 -17.96
C LYS A 159 18.41 -9.48 -17.46
N VAL A 160 18.37 -9.27 -16.15
CA VAL A 160 18.00 -7.99 -15.53
C VAL A 160 19.01 -6.92 -15.92
N ARG A 161 20.32 -7.19 -15.73
CA ARG A 161 21.39 -6.27 -16.10
C ARG A 161 21.31 -5.85 -17.57
N ASN A 162 21.10 -6.79 -18.48
CA ASN A 162 20.98 -6.51 -19.92
C ASN A 162 19.79 -5.62 -20.24
N GLN A 163 18.65 -5.83 -19.55
CA GLN A 163 17.46 -4.98 -19.75
C GLN A 163 17.63 -3.57 -19.17
N VAL A 164 18.34 -3.41 -18.05
CA VAL A 164 18.70 -2.08 -17.50
C VAL A 164 19.65 -1.36 -18.47
N ARG A 165 20.71 -2.05 -18.97
CA ARG A 165 21.61 -1.47 -19.98
C ARG A 165 20.86 -1.09 -21.25
N LYS A 166 19.90 -1.92 -21.71
CA LYS A 166 19.06 -1.62 -22.86
C LYS A 166 18.27 -0.35 -22.65
N ALA A 167 17.65 -0.16 -21.49
CA ALA A 167 16.91 1.07 -21.21
C ALA A 167 17.82 2.30 -21.25
N LYS A 168 19.00 2.24 -20.61
CA LYS A 168 19.99 3.32 -20.66
C LYS A 168 20.46 3.62 -22.10
N LYS A 169 20.75 2.57 -22.89
CA LYS A 169 21.15 2.71 -24.31
C LYS A 169 20.07 3.36 -25.17
N ASN A 170 18.79 3.20 -24.81
CA ASN A 170 17.65 3.84 -25.48
C ASN A 170 17.32 5.24 -24.91
N GLY A 171 18.27 5.93 -24.30
CA GLY A 171 18.10 7.28 -23.76
C GLY A 171 17.28 7.35 -22.47
N GLY A 172 17.20 6.24 -21.74
CA GLY A 172 16.49 6.23 -20.44
C GLY A 172 17.28 6.94 -19.35
N GLU A 173 16.68 7.94 -18.74
CA GLU A 173 17.22 8.68 -17.59
C GLU A 173 16.28 8.56 -16.40
N ILE A 174 16.84 8.57 -15.17
CA ILE A 174 16.09 8.51 -13.92
C ILE A 174 16.15 9.88 -13.25
N ILE A 175 14.98 10.40 -12.91
CA ILE A 175 14.82 11.60 -12.10
C ILE A 175 14.20 11.17 -10.76
N VAL A 176 14.83 11.56 -9.65
CA VAL A 176 14.33 11.33 -8.29
C VAL A 176 14.02 12.69 -7.67
N GLY A 177 12.83 12.81 -7.08
CA GLY A 177 12.40 14.07 -6.50
C GLY A 177 11.19 13.87 -5.57
N GLY A 178 10.47 14.96 -5.36
CA GLY A 178 9.32 15.04 -4.48
C GLY A 178 8.02 15.43 -5.21
N PRO A 179 7.20 16.31 -4.59
CA PRO A 179 5.89 16.71 -5.13
C PRO A 179 5.94 17.33 -6.53
N GLU A 180 7.04 17.95 -6.91
CA GLU A 180 7.24 18.56 -8.24
C GLU A 180 7.17 17.55 -9.39
N LEU A 181 7.42 16.26 -9.11
CA LEU A 181 7.34 15.18 -10.09
C LEU A 181 5.95 14.52 -10.16
N LEU A 182 5.01 14.89 -9.30
CA LEU A 182 3.68 14.27 -9.24
C LEU A 182 2.89 14.39 -10.54
N SER A 183 3.04 15.49 -11.27
CA SER A 183 2.36 15.65 -12.57
C SER A 183 2.85 14.62 -13.59
N LYS A 184 4.18 14.40 -13.66
CA LYS A 184 4.80 13.38 -14.53
C LYS A 184 4.39 11.97 -14.11
N PHE A 185 4.41 11.69 -12.79
CA PHE A 185 3.95 10.42 -12.24
C PHE A 185 2.49 10.15 -12.63
N TYR A 186 1.59 11.12 -12.39
CA TYR A 186 0.16 10.92 -12.60
C TYR A 186 -0.19 10.71 -14.08
N GLY A 187 0.52 11.38 -15.01
CA GLY A 187 0.37 11.12 -16.45
C GLY A 187 0.68 9.68 -16.83
N VAL A 188 1.83 9.15 -16.38
CA VAL A 188 2.21 7.75 -16.62
C VAL A 188 1.26 6.78 -15.90
N PHE A 189 0.92 7.07 -14.65
CA PHE A 189 0.07 6.22 -13.83
C PHE A 189 -1.33 6.10 -14.41
N SER A 190 -1.97 7.21 -14.77
CA SER A 190 -3.34 7.20 -15.27
C SER A 190 -3.48 6.49 -16.62
N GLU A 191 -2.53 6.69 -17.54
CA GLU A 191 -2.51 5.96 -18.82
C GLU A 191 -2.33 4.46 -18.58
N ASN A 192 -1.40 4.07 -17.70
CA ASN A 192 -1.18 2.65 -17.38
C ASN A 192 -2.41 2.01 -16.71
N MET A 193 -3.09 2.70 -15.80
CA MET A 193 -4.30 2.20 -15.15
C MET A 193 -5.43 1.96 -16.18
N ARG A 194 -5.66 2.91 -17.09
CA ARG A 194 -6.57 2.75 -18.21
C ARG A 194 -6.22 1.50 -19.06
N ASP A 195 -4.94 1.35 -19.43
CA ASP A 195 -4.45 0.22 -20.24
C ASP A 195 -4.59 -1.15 -19.52
N LEU A 196 -4.60 -1.14 -18.19
CA LEU A 196 -4.85 -2.32 -17.37
C LEU A 196 -6.35 -2.64 -17.21
N GLY A 197 -7.25 -1.73 -17.62
CA GLY A 197 -8.70 -1.90 -17.44
C GLY A 197 -9.17 -1.53 -16.02
N SER A 198 -8.45 -0.64 -15.34
CA SER A 198 -8.75 -0.26 -13.96
C SER A 198 -9.01 1.25 -13.84
N PRO A 199 -10.05 1.67 -13.08
CA PRO A 199 -10.24 3.07 -12.76
C PRO A 199 -9.06 3.62 -11.96
N VAL A 200 -8.71 4.88 -12.23
CA VAL A 200 -7.57 5.55 -11.63
C VAL A 200 -7.96 6.27 -10.34
N HIS A 201 -7.05 6.35 -9.37
CA HIS A 201 -7.20 7.21 -8.20
C HIS A 201 -7.25 8.69 -8.57
N HIS A 202 -7.93 9.49 -7.76
CA HIS A 202 -7.90 10.94 -7.89
C HIS A 202 -6.47 11.47 -7.70
N ARG A 203 -6.07 12.45 -8.51
CA ARG A 203 -4.74 13.08 -8.43
C ARG A 203 -4.46 13.65 -7.03
N MET A 204 -5.49 14.23 -6.41
CA MET A 204 -5.39 14.77 -5.05
C MET A 204 -4.94 13.73 -4.01
N LEU A 205 -5.13 12.42 -4.23
CA LEU A 205 -4.63 11.38 -3.32
C LEU A 205 -3.11 11.50 -3.15
N PHE A 206 -2.40 11.61 -4.25
CA PHE A 206 -0.94 11.71 -4.26
C PHE A 206 -0.44 13.07 -3.77
N GLU A 207 -1.18 14.15 -4.07
CA GLU A 207 -0.87 15.50 -3.60
C GLU A 207 -1.05 15.63 -2.08
N GLN A 208 -2.12 15.04 -1.51
CA GLN A 208 -2.31 15.03 -0.06
C GLN A 208 -1.33 14.08 0.65
N MET A 209 -0.99 12.95 0.05
CA MET A 209 0.09 12.09 0.56
C MET A 209 1.42 12.84 0.64
N ALA A 210 1.75 13.61 -0.41
CA ALA A 210 2.97 14.41 -0.42
C ALA A 210 2.99 15.53 0.63
N ARG A 211 1.82 16.02 1.07
CA ARG A 211 1.72 16.99 2.18
C ARG A 211 1.81 16.30 3.54
N ASN A 212 1.06 15.22 3.71
CA ASN A 212 0.89 14.55 5.00
C ASN A 212 2.04 13.60 5.37
N LEU A 213 2.77 13.10 4.35
CA LEU A 213 3.88 12.13 4.47
C LEU A 213 5.12 12.60 3.69
N LYS A 214 5.37 13.92 3.62
CA LYS A 214 6.41 14.52 2.75
C LYS A 214 7.82 13.97 3.02
N ASP A 215 8.15 13.73 4.29
CA ASP A 215 9.50 13.29 4.70
C ASP A 215 9.75 11.81 4.37
N GLN A 216 8.69 11.06 4.15
CA GLN A 216 8.74 9.65 3.79
C GLN A 216 8.59 9.40 2.28
N MET A 217 7.90 10.30 1.55
CA MET A 217 7.49 10.10 0.16
C MET A 217 8.55 10.60 -0.83
N GLN A 218 8.87 9.78 -1.82
CA GLN A 218 9.64 10.18 -2.99
C GLN A 218 8.98 9.71 -4.28
N VAL A 219 9.22 10.43 -5.36
CA VAL A 219 8.75 10.14 -6.71
C VAL A 219 9.95 9.86 -7.60
N LEU A 220 9.90 8.75 -8.34
CA LEU A 220 10.89 8.43 -9.36
C LEU A 220 10.20 8.47 -10.73
N VAL A 221 10.85 9.07 -11.69
CA VAL A 221 10.40 9.13 -13.08
C VAL A 221 11.52 8.70 -14.00
N VAL A 222 11.22 7.81 -14.92
CA VAL A 222 12.11 7.51 -16.06
C VAL A 222 11.61 8.28 -17.26
N THR A 223 12.50 9.06 -17.87
CA THR A 223 12.26 9.75 -19.14
C THR A 223 13.03 9.08 -20.29
N MET A 224 12.52 9.21 -21.50
CA MET A 224 13.20 8.89 -22.77
C MET A 224 12.83 10.00 -23.73
N ASP A 225 13.83 10.66 -24.30
CA ASP A 225 13.64 11.84 -25.16
C ASP A 225 12.75 12.90 -24.44
N ASP A 226 13.04 13.19 -23.14
CA ASP A 226 12.32 14.07 -22.22
C ASP A 226 10.86 13.65 -21.92
N ILE A 227 10.38 12.57 -22.50
CA ILE A 227 9.02 12.05 -22.28
C ILE A 227 9.01 11.13 -21.04
N PRO A 228 8.16 11.38 -20.03
CA PRO A 228 7.95 10.46 -18.91
C PRO A 228 7.36 9.13 -19.41
N VAL A 229 8.09 8.02 -19.25
CA VAL A 229 7.70 6.70 -19.78
C VAL A 229 7.49 5.64 -18.71
N ALA A 230 8.05 5.84 -17.51
CA ALA A 230 7.76 5.04 -16.33
C ALA A 230 7.89 5.90 -15.08
N ALA A 231 7.11 5.60 -14.05
CA ALA A 231 7.14 6.36 -12.82
C ALA A 231 6.70 5.51 -11.62
N ALA A 232 7.20 5.87 -10.44
CA ALA A 232 6.86 5.22 -9.18
C ALA A 232 6.76 6.24 -8.04
N ILE A 233 5.97 5.88 -7.04
CA ILE A 233 6.01 6.49 -5.71
C ILE A 233 6.57 5.46 -4.74
N VAL A 234 7.51 5.90 -3.91
CA VAL A 234 8.09 5.09 -2.84
C VAL A 234 7.95 5.81 -1.50
N PHE A 235 7.84 5.04 -0.43
CA PHE A 235 7.81 5.54 0.94
C PHE A 235 8.93 4.92 1.76
N LEU A 236 9.70 5.78 2.42
CA LEU A 236 10.69 5.37 3.39
C LEU A 236 10.04 5.28 4.77
N HIS A 237 10.13 4.13 5.41
CA HIS A 237 9.77 3.99 6.82
C HIS A 237 10.77 3.07 7.51
N ASN A 238 11.37 3.56 8.60
CA ASN A 238 12.46 2.90 9.28
C ASN A 238 13.59 2.52 8.28
N THR A 239 13.89 1.25 8.14
CA THR A 239 14.93 0.75 7.23
C THR A 239 14.36 0.07 5.97
N THR A 240 13.10 0.33 5.64
CA THR A 240 12.42 -0.25 4.48
C THR A 240 11.97 0.82 3.50
N LEU A 241 12.28 0.65 2.23
CA LEU A 241 11.72 1.42 1.13
C LEU A 241 10.56 0.64 0.52
N PHE A 242 9.35 1.19 0.60
CA PHE A 242 8.11 0.59 0.09
C PHE A 242 7.75 1.16 -1.26
N ASN A 243 7.33 0.31 -2.20
CA ASN A 243 6.84 0.71 -3.51
C ASN A 243 5.36 0.30 -3.72
N PRO A 244 4.38 1.12 -3.30
CA PRO A 244 2.97 0.83 -3.53
C PRO A 244 2.53 1.07 -4.98
N TRP A 245 3.14 2.01 -5.70
CA TRP A 245 2.77 2.33 -7.07
C TRP A 245 3.99 2.43 -7.97
N ALA A 246 4.00 1.62 -9.03
CA ALA A 246 4.92 1.71 -10.14
C ALA A 246 4.15 1.46 -11.44
N SER A 247 4.38 2.29 -12.44
CA SER A 247 3.73 2.24 -13.74
C SER A 247 4.70 2.47 -14.87
N SER A 248 4.42 1.90 -16.04
CA SER A 248 5.18 2.17 -17.26
C SER A 248 4.26 2.12 -18.48
N LEU A 249 4.49 3.02 -19.42
CA LEU A 249 3.70 3.11 -20.63
C LEU A 249 3.90 1.88 -21.53
N ARG A 250 2.79 1.27 -21.94
CA ARG A 250 2.81 0.01 -22.70
C ARG A 250 3.59 0.13 -24.02
N ARG A 251 3.48 1.28 -24.73
CA ARG A 251 4.16 1.54 -26.00
C ARG A 251 5.68 1.59 -25.88
N TYR A 252 6.24 1.86 -24.69
CA TYR A 252 7.69 1.89 -24.43
C TYR A 252 8.25 0.56 -23.87
N ARG A 253 7.44 -0.46 -23.63
CA ARG A 253 7.92 -1.78 -23.12
C ARG A 253 9.10 -2.37 -23.91
N PRO A 254 9.15 -2.25 -25.27
CA PRO A 254 10.32 -2.74 -26.01
C PRO A 254 11.64 -2.07 -25.59
N LYS A 255 11.62 -0.83 -25.10
CA LYS A 255 12.80 -0.08 -24.62
C LYS A 255 13.13 -0.39 -23.14
N SER A 256 12.34 -1.18 -22.43
CA SER A 256 12.54 -1.66 -21.04
C SER A 256 12.58 -0.56 -19.94
N PRO A 257 11.78 0.53 -19.99
CA PRO A 257 11.84 1.61 -19.00
C PRO A 257 11.53 1.14 -17.58
N ASN A 258 10.64 0.15 -17.43
CA ASN A 258 10.28 -0.42 -16.14
C ASN A 258 11.49 -1.08 -15.43
N MET A 259 12.41 -1.65 -16.21
CA MET A 259 13.63 -2.23 -15.64
C MET A 259 14.55 -1.15 -15.07
N LEU A 260 14.66 -0.01 -15.77
CA LEU A 260 15.44 1.13 -15.29
C LEU A 260 14.79 1.78 -14.07
N LEU A 261 13.44 1.86 -14.03
CA LEU A 261 12.69 2.37 -12.88
C LEU A 261 12.95 1.53 -11.62
N TYR A 262 12.86 0.20 -11.72
CA TYR A 262 13.12 -0.69 -10.58
C TYR A 262 14.58 -0.66 -10.15
N TRP A 263 15.52 -0.56 -11.09
CA TRP A 263 16.92 -0.30 -10.75
C TRP A 263 17.06 0.97 -9.92
N GLY A 264 16.47 2.08 -10.38
CA GLY A 264 16.52 3.36 -9.67
C GLY A 264 15.92 3.32 -8.28
N MET A 265 14.78 2.61 -8.09
CA MET A 265 14.19 2.46 -6.75
C MET A 265 15.08 1.66 -5.80
N LEU A 266 15.70 0.57 -6.26
CA LEU A 266 16.62 -0.23 -5.45
C LEU A 266 17.89 0.55 -5.11
N SER A 267 18.49 1.26 -6.09
CA SER A 267 19.61 2.16 -5.87
C SER A 267 19.27 3.26 -4.85
N GLN A 268 18.07 3.85 -4.97
CA GLN A 268 17.60 4.85 -4.00
C GLN A 268 17.47 4.26 -2.59
N GLY A 269 16.99 3.02 -2.46
CA GLY A 269 16.94 2.32 -1.18
C GLY A 269 18.32 2.18 -0.54
N ILE A 270 19.33 1.81 -1.34
CA ILE A 270 20.73 1.71 -0.88
C ILE A 270 21.27 3.09 -0.46
N ALA A 271 21.07 4.12 -1.28
CA ALA A 271 21.49 5.49 -0.98
C ALA A 271 20.88 6.03 0.33
N LYS A 272 19.64 5.61 0.65
CA LYS A 272 18.94 5.91 1.91
C LYS A 272 19.29 4.95 3.05
N LYS A 273 20.26 4.06 2.87
CA LYS A 273 20.68 3.04 3.85
C LYS A 273 19.55 2.12 4.32
N CYS A 274 18.60 1.85 3.43
CA CYS A 274 17.55 0.86 3.68
C CYS A 274 18.16 -0.55 3.71
N ARG A 275 17.65 -1.38 4.60
CA ARG A 275 18.00 -2.81 4.68
C ARG A 275 17.08 -3.69 3.84
N ARG A 276 15.90 -3.17 3.45
CA ARG A 276 14.86 -3.91 2.75
C ARG A 276 14.17 -3.04 1.70
N PHE A 277 13.81 -3.66 0.57
CA PHE A 277 12.92 -3.09 -0.41
C PHE A 277 11.65 -3.94 -0.49
N ASP A 278 10.49 -3.28 -0.34
CA ASP A 278 9.18 -3.90 -0.48
C ASP A 278 8.57 -3.53 -1.83
N PHE A 279 8.38 -4.54 -2.68
CA PHE A 279 7.80 -4.39 -4.03
C PHE A 279 6.27 -4.28 -4.02
N GLY A 280 5.63 -4.31 -2.86
CA GLY A 280 4.19 -4.42 -2.72
C GLY A 280 3.66 -5.79 -3.13
N ARG A 281 2.33 -5.91 -3.16
CA ARG A 281 1.64 -7.19 -3.40
C ARG A 281 1.62 -7.61 -4.87
N SER A 282 1.35 -8.90 -5.07
CA SER A 282 0.99 -9.51 -6.36
C SER A 282 0.07 -10.71 -6.15
N SER A 283 -0.64 -11.13 -7.19
CA SER A 283 -1.24 -12.47 -7.21
C SER A 283 -0.13 -13.50 -7.45
N PRO A 284 -0.10 -14.65 -6.76
CA PRO A 284 1.03 -15.58 -6.78
C PRO A 284 1.47 -16.03 -8.18
N GLN A 285 0.51 -16.25 -9.09
CA GLN A 285 0.79 -16.74 -10.45
C GLN A 285 0.88 -15.63 -11.51
N ALA A 286 0.69 -14.36 -11.12
CA ALA A 286 0.69 -13.24 -12.05
C ALA A 286 2.09 -12.96 -12.64
N SER A 287 2.10 -12.38 -13.84
CA SER A 287 3.33 -11.90 -14.48
C SER A 287 4.07 -10.85 -13.62
N THR A 288 3.34 -10.06 -12.85
CA THR A 288 3.88 -9.10 -11.90
C THR A 288 4.65 -9.77 -10.76
N CYS A 289 4.19 -10.93 -10.26
CA CYS A 289 4.92 -11.70 -9.27
C CYS A 289 6.24 -12.20 -9.84
N ARG A 290 6.20 -12.85 -11.03
CA ARG A 290 7.42 -13.32 -11.73
C ARG A 290 8.39 -12.18 -12.03
N PHE A 291 7.86 -11.01 -12.41
CA PHE A 291 8.66 -9.81 -12.64
C PHE A 291 9.41 -9.36 -11.37
N LYS A 292 8.76 -9.34 -10.21
CA LYS A 292 9.38 -8.95 -8.95
C LYS A 292 10.41 -10.00 -8.47
N CYS A 293 10.10 -11.30 -8.64
CA CYS A 293 11.03 -12.38 -8.29
C CYS A 293 12.34 -12.36 -9.08
N GLN A 294 12.35 -11.89 -10.35
CA GLN A 294 13.62 -11.77 -11.10
C GLN A 294 14.58 -10.71 -10.52
N TRP A 295 14.07 -9.81 -9.66
CA TRP A 295 14.86 -8.86 -8.88
C TRP A 295 15.33 -9.43 -7.53
N GLY A 296 15.18 -10.73 -7.29
CA GLY A 296 15.52 -11.38 -6.03
C GLY A 296 14.46 -11.22 -4.93
N ALA A 297 13.26 -10.77 -5.28
CA ALA A 297 12.19 -10.67 -4.30
C ALA A 297 11.71 -12.05 -3.83
N GLN A 298 11.54 -12.19 -2.52
CA GLN A 298 10.94 -13.35 -1.88
C GLN A 298 9.48 -13.05 -1.58
N SER A 299 8.61 -14.04 -1.81
CA SER A 299 7.17 -13.90 -1.56
C SER A 299 6.82 -14.36 -0.14
N GLN A 300 5.96 -13.59 0.51
CA GLN A 300 5.35 -13.92 1.80
C GLN A 300 3.82 -13.77 1.67
N ALA A 301 3.06 -14.70 2.23
CA ALA A 301 1.60 -14.60 2.21
C ALA A 301 1.14 -13.32 2.93
N LEU A 302 0.29 -12.53 2.29
CA LEU A 302 -0.48 -11.49 2.92
C LEU A 302 -1.77 -12.12 3.44
N THR A 303 -2.01 -12.00 4.74
CA THR A 303 -3.22 -12.54 5.35
C THR A 303 -4.17 -11.40 5.73
N TRP A 304 -5.30 -11.35 5.07
CA TRP A 304 -6.38 -10.45 5.43
C TRP A 304 -7.42 -11.23 6.23
N HIS A 305 -7.60 -10.82 7.47
CA HIS A 305 -8.55 -11.46 8.37
C HIS A 305 -9.90 -10.79 8.24
N VAL A 306 -10.89 -11.53 7.77
CA VAL A 306 -12.27 -11.07 7.66
C VAL A 306 -13.11 -11.67 8.77
N PHE A 307 -13.74 -10.81 9.55
CA PHE A 307 -14.69 -11.17 10.58
C PHE A 307 -16.09 -10.80 10.10
N SER A 308 -16.93 -11.79 9.87
CA SER A 308 -18.28 -11.62 9.31
C SER A 308 -19.35 -11.86 10.36
N ARG A 309 -20.33 -10.96 10.41
CA ARG A 309 -21.53 -11.07 11.25
C ARG A 309 -22.73 -11.61 10.46
N THR A 310 -22.58 -11.74 9.15
CA THR A 310 -23.60 -12.22 8.24
C THR A 310 -23.14 -13.51 7.56
N THR A 311 -24.07 -14.22 6.94
CA THR A 311 -23.78 -15.39 6.09
C THR A 311 -23.35 -15.01 4.67
N SER A 312 -23.40 -13.70 4.31
CA SER A 312 -22.95 -13.21 3.00
C SER A 312 -21.44 -13.44 2.85
N PRO A 313 -21.01 -14.10 1.79
CA PRO A 313 -19.58 -14.28 1.54
C PRO A 313 -18.92 -12.94 1.22
N TRP A 314 -17.81 -12.63 1.89
CA TRP A 314 -17.01 -11.48 1.54
C TRP A 314 -16.52 -11.56 0.10
N LYS A 315 -16.72 -10.49 -0.68
CA LYS A 315 -16.25 -10.35 -2.06
C LYS A 315 -15.50 -9.03 -2.24
N PRO A 316 -14.35 -9.03 -2.89
CA PRO A 316 -13.62 -7.80 -3.17
C PRO A 316 -14.28 -7.01 -4.32
N GLU A 317 -14.44 -5.71 -4.17
CA GLU A 317 -15.10 -4.82 -5.13
C GLU A 317 -14.43 -4.82 -6.50
N TYR A 318 -13.11 -5.00 -6.55
CA TYR A 318 -12.36 -4.92 -7.81
C TYR A 318 -12.78 -6.00 -8.83
N GLU A 319 -13.30 -7.14 -8.38
CA GLU A 319 -13.78 -8.19 -9.30
C GLU A 319 -14.95 -7.72 -10.16
N THR A 320 -15.74 -6.79 -9.67
CA THR A 320 -16.88 -6.23 -10.37
C THR A 320 -16.55 -4.93 -11.09
N LEU A 321 -15.77 -4.05 -10.44
CA LEU A 321 -15.53 -2.67 -10.90
C LEU A 321 -14.34 -2.51 -11.84
N VAL A 322 -13.47 -3.52 -11.95
CA VAL A 322 -12.34 -3.54 -12.90
C VAL A 322 -12.74 -4.40 -14.10
N ASN A 323 -12.84 -3.79 -15.27
CA ASN A 323 -13.27 -4.48 -16.50
C ASN A 323 -12.50 -4.00 -17.74
N ALA A 324 -12.69 -4.71 -18.86
CA ALA A 324 -11.98 -4.44 -20.11
C ALA A 324 -12.41 -3.13 -20.80
N ASP A 325 -13.60 -2.60 -20.50
CA ASP A 325 -14.16 -1.41 -21.18
C ASP A 325 -13.35 -0.15 -20.88
N TRP A 326 -12.66 -0.09 -19.72
CA TRP A 326 -11.74 0.98 -19.38
C TRP A 326 -10.65 1.20 -20.43
N LYS A 327 -10.21 0.13 -21.11
CA LYS A 327 -9.17 0.18 -22.16
C LYS A 327 -9.61 0.92 -23.41
N CYS A 328 -10.91 1.06 -23.63
CA CYS A 328 -11.50 1.75 -24.77
C CYS A 328 -11.63 3.25 -24.55
N LEU A 329 -11.45 3.73 -23.29
CA LEU A 329 -11.55 5.14 -22.96
C LEU A 329 -10.30 5.92 -23.38
N THR A 330 -10.44 7.23 -23.60
CA THR A 330 -9.29 8.12 -23.64
C THR A 330 -8.69 8.27 -22.23
N VAL A 331 -7.45 8.75 -22.14
CA VAL A 331 -6.81 8.99 -20.82
C VAL A 331 -7.60 10.02 -20.05
N GLU A 332 -8.03 11.10 -20.69
CA GLU A 332 -8.81 12.20 -20.10
C GLU A 332 -10.16 11.70 -19.56
N THR A 333 -10.86 10.88 -20.36
CA THR A 333 -12.13 10.28 -19.91
C THR A 333 -11.92 9.34 -18.72
N SER A 334 -10.85 8.53 -18.75
CA SER A 334 -10.50 7.65 -17.64
C SER A 334 -10.14 8.43 -16.37
N GLN A 335 -9.46 9.58 -16.51
CA GLN A 335 -9.15 10.48 -15.38
C GLN A 335 -10.40 11.15 -14.79
N ALA A 336 -11.39 11.46 -15.61
CA ALA A 336 -12.64 12.07 -15.16
C ALA A 336 -13.57 11.06 -14.48
N LEU A 337 -13.75 9.88 -15.07
CA LEU A 337 -14.68 8.85 -14.60
C LEU A 337 -14.08 7.91 -13.53
N GLY A 338 -12.76 7.77 -13.52
CA GLY A 338 -12.06 6.84 -12.65
C GLY A 338 -12.20 7.13 -11.15
N PRO A 339 -11.91 8.34 -10.68
CA PRO A 339 -11.86 8.64 -9.25
C PRO A 339 -13.16 8.37 -8.48
N PRO A 340 -14.37 8.74 -8.96
CA PRO A 340 -15.63 8.41 -8.28
C PRO A 340 -15.86 6.91 -8.08
N ILE A 341 -15.34 6.08 -8.99
CA ILE A 341 -15.44 4.62 -8.92
C ILE A 341 -14.30 4.04 -8.09
N ARG A 342 -13.06 4.52 -8.33
CA ARG A 342 -11.85 4.02 -7.67
C ARG A 342 -11.88 4.20 -6.15
N ARG A 343 -12.53 5.26 -5.67
CA ARG A 343 -12.73 5.48 -4.21
C ARG A 343 -13.42 4.29 -3.52
N TRP A 344 -14.16 3.49 -4.26
CA TRP A 344 -14.91 2.34 -3.74
C TRP A 344 -14.21 0.99 -3.98
N ILE A 345 -12.99 0.97 -4.47
CA ILE A 345 -12.18 -0.23 -4.63
C ILE A 345 -11.10 -0.21 -3.55
N SER A 346 -11.27 -0.98 -2.49
CA SER A 346 -10.42 -0.94 -1.30
C SER A 346 -8.99 -1.49 -1.53
N LEU A 347 -8.78 -2.17 -2.65
CA LEU A 347 -7.49 -2.76 -3.09
C LEU A 347 -6.55 -1.76 -3.74
#